data_320588ed1e8279475e13d1af873a642b
#
_entry.id   320588ed1e8279475e13d1af873a642b
#
_cell.length_a   1.000
_cell.length_b   1.000
_cell.length_c   1.000
_cell.angle_alpha   90.00
_cell.angle_beta   90.00
_cell.angle_gamma   90.00
#
_symmetry.space_group_name_H-M   'P 1'
#
loop_
_entity.id
_entity.type
_entity.pdbx_description
1 polymer ?
#
loop_
_entity_poly.entity_id
_entity_poly.type
_entity_poly.pdbx_seq_one_letter_code
_entity_poly.pdbx_strand_id
1 'polypeptide(L)'
;MVRLPAVALWLALLAPEQPTLAADAPKERQPPLRWAADAEGGAPYICKDPKNPNLYVGFEVDLAAALEKELGRRIEFVQYDFKSLISGLQRGDFDLAMNGIEVTPDRVKAVRFTRPYYVYSLQLVVRTAETRIGSIEDCKRLGATVGTLEDTAAERLLDQEHISKKVYGNQVEPYVDLELGRVDGVLLDLPIASYLARPNPKLKFVGPAIAPGYYAIAFRKNQELLAAQFDAALDRLAQQGKLRQIYEHWHIWNKLQEQLANGEHVDDFLRESGRQWTFDRYFPLLLEGAAMTVWLTFSSMLLAMTLALPIALMRLYGPAPVRLLATVYVEFFRGIPVLLLLYFLYFGLPVIAETYALPVSLKLQPVLAAILGFGLNYAAYQAEIYRTGIASIPVGQWEAGASLGMTRLHIFHRIILPQAIRVILPPSTNDLVALFKDTSIVSIIAVEELTKEYQILAKSSLKYLEIGLVTALLYLLMSVPLGHLSRYLERRWGKGR
;
A
#
# COMPACT_ATOMS: atom_id res chain seq x y z
N MET A 1 -18.96 62.32 -59.79
CA MET A 1 -18.68 63.63 -59.28
C MET A 1 -17.78 63.47 -58.10
N VAL A 2 -16.42 63.63 -58.23
CA VAL A 2 -15.68 64.88 -58.03
C VAL A 2 -15.81 65.33 -56.58
N ARG A 3 -14.78 65.23 -55.73
CA ARG A 3 -13.47 65.89 -55.72
C ARG A 3 -12.63 65.42 -54.49
N LEU A 4 -11.35 65.02 -54.69
CA LEU A 4 -10.23 65.34 -53.80
C LEU A 4 -9.95 66.89 -53.86
N PRO A 5 -9.25 67.56 -52.93
CA PRO A 5 -7.92 67.34 -52.42
C PRO A 5 -7.79 67.78 -50.92
N ALA A 6 -6.68 67.63 -50.21
CA ALA A 6 -5.40 68.30 -50.36
C ALA A 6 -4.39 67.74 -49.34
N VAL A 7 -3.19 67.60 -49.79
CA VAL A 7 -1.90 67.47 -49.08
C VAL A 7 -1.62 68.70 -48.24
N ALA A 8 -1.19 68.53 -46.98
CA ALA A 8 -0.38 69.58 -46.30
C ALA A 8 0.61 68.91 -45.34
N LEU A 9 1.81 69.01 -45.75
CA LEU A 9 3.13 68.85 -45.16
C LEU A 9 3.25 69.67 -43.89
N TRP A 10 3.73 69.07 -42.79
CA TRP A 10 4.53 69.75 -41.78
C TRP A 10 5.61 68.84 -41.22
N LEU A 11 6.86 69.10 -41.59
CA LEU A 11 8.07 68.78 -40.87
C LEU A 11 8.12 69.68 -39.62
N ALA A 12 8.25 69.09 -38.46
CA ALA A 12 8.76 69.79 -37.29
C ALA A 12 9.39 68.83 -36.26
N LEU A 13 10.65 69.00 -36.07
CA LEU A 13 11.43 68.82 -34.85
C LEU A 13 11.83 67.39 -34.45
N LEU A 14 13.02 67.04 -34.91
CA LEU A 14 13.97 66.16 -34.24
C LEU A 14 14.30 66.72 -32.83
N ALA A 15 13.80 66.08 -31.77
CA ALA A 15 14.37 66.15 -30.44
C ALA A 15 14.87 64.72 -30.08
N PRO A 16 16.06 64.54 -29.54
CA PRO A 16 16.52 63.23 -29.13
C PRO A 16 15.74 62.81 -27.89
N GLU A 17 14.93 61.77 -28.02
CA GLU A 17 14.36 61.05 -26.86
C GLU A 17 15.50 60.49 -26.02
N GLN A 18 15.57 60.91 -24.77
CA GLN A 18 16.41 60.30 -23.77
C GLN A 18 15.98 58.84 -23.58
N PRO A 19 16.87 57.87 -23.41
CA PRO A 19 16.52 56.51 -23.11
C PRO A 19 15.81 56.48 -21.73
N THR A 20 14.50 56.36 -21.72
CA THR A 20 13.77 55.96 -20.53
C THR A 20 14.38 54.61 -20.05
N LEU A 21 14.96 54.66 -18.84
CA LEU A 21 15.32 53.46 -18.09
C LEU A 21 14.18 52.44 -18.21
N ALA A 22 14.47 51.35 -18.88
CA ALA A 22 13.55 50.21 -18.96
C ALA A 22 13.18 49.85 -17.54
N ALA A 23 11.91 50.11 -17.18
CA ALA A 23 11.34 49.53 -15.98
C ALA A 23 11.52 48.05 -16.06
N ASP A 24 12.07 47.47 -15.02
CA ASP A 24 12.26 46.03 -14.86
C ASP A 24 10.99 45.30 -15.33
N ALA A 25 11.11 44.60 -16.46
CA ALA A 25 10.04 43.70 -16.89
C ALA A 25 9.79 42.72 -15.72
N PRO A 26 8.55 42.45 -15.34
CA PRO A 26 8.28 41.52 -14.26
C PRO A 26 8.98 40.19 -14.63
N LYS A 27 9.96 39.77 -13.80
CA LYS A 27 10.61 38.48 -13.95
C LYS A 27 9.51 37.45 -14.13
N GLU A 28 9.41 36.82 -15.29
CA GLU A 28 8.50 35.72 -15.53
C GLU A 28 8.68 34.73 -14.37
N ARG A 29 7.66 34.61 -13.53
CA ARG A 29 7.71 33.68 -12.41
C ARG A 29 7.80 32.29 -13.00
N GLN A 30 8.94 31.64 -12.84
CA GLN A 30 9.12 30.25 -13.25
C GLN A 30 7.97 29.42 -12.66
N PRO A 31 7.43 28.44 -13.41
CA PRO A 31 6.38 27.58 -12.90
C PRO A 31 6.86 26.88 -11.62
N PRO A 32 5.94 26.61 -10.66
CA PRO A 32 6.30 25.94 -9.42
C PRO A 32 6.91 24.57 -9.72
N LEU A 33 7.81 24.13 -8.85
CA LEU A 33 8.33 22.77 -8.88
C LEU A 33 7.36 21.85 -8.15
N ARG A 34 6.98 20.76 -8.79
CA ARG A 34 6.10 19.75 -8.20
C ARG A 34 6.93 18.74 -7.40
N TRP A 35 6.76 18.76 -6.10
CA TRP A 35 7.38 17.84 -5.15
C TRP A 35 6.42 16.71 -4.80
N ALA A 36 6.80 15.46 -5.14
CA ALA A 36 6.01 14.29 -4.77
C ALA A 36 6.52 13.65 -3.48
N ALA A 37 5.57 13.31 -2.62
CA ALA A 37 5.76 12.54 -1.39
C ALA A 37 4.45 11.84 -1.00
N ASP A 38 4.53 10.89 -0.08
CA ASP A 38 3.40 10.17 0.48
C ASP A 38 3.06 10.70 1.88
N ALA A 39 1.96 11.41 1.99
CA ALA A 39 1.46 11.91 3.27
C ALA A 39 0.54 10.92 4.01
N GLU A 40 0.24 9.75 3.40
CA GLU A 40 -0.55 8.70 4.03
C GLU A 40 0.33 7.85 4.94
N GLY A 41 0.43 8.26 6.22
CA GLY A 41 1.31 7.60 7.18
C GLY A 41 2.78 8.01 7.07
N GLY A 42 3.08 9.10 6.36
CA GLY A 42 4.45 9.57 6.09
C GLY A 42 5.12 10.37 7.21
N ALA A 43 4.59 10.38 8.43
CA ALA A 43 5.23 11.05 9.57
C ALA A 43 6.55 10.36 9.97
N PRO A 44 7.62 11.12 10.30
CA PRO A 44 7.71 12.56 10.46
C PRO A 44 8.12 13.35 9.21
N TYR A 45 8.17 12.72 8.03
CA TYR A 45 8.57 13.38 6.76
C TYR A 45 7.53 14.39 6.31
N ILE A 46 6.34 13.90 6.02
CA ILE A 46 5.15 14.70 5.67
C ILE A 46 3.89 13.97 6.15
N CYS A 47 3.00 14.67 6.81
CA CYS A 47 1.69 14.15 7.21
C CYS A 47 0.70 15.31 7.37
N LYS A 48 -0.58 15.00 7.50
CA LYS A 48 -1.58 16.01 7.83
C LYS A 48 -1.41 16.48 9.27
N ASP A 49 -1.56 17.81 9.49
CA ASP A 49 -1.53 18.38 10.83
C ASP A 49 -2.78 17.89 11.61
N PRO A 50 -2.62 17.21 12.76
CA PRO A 50 -3.76 16.79 13.59
C PRO A 50 -4.64 17.95 14.07
N LYS A 51 -4.09 19.17 14.17
CA LYS A 51 -4.83 20.39 14.59
C LYS A 51 -5.56 21.06 13.41
N ASN A 52 -5.01 20.95 12.22
CA ASN A 52 -5.59 21.50 10.99
C ASN A 52 -5.38 20.57 9.80
N PRO A 53 -6.31 19.63 9.53
CA PRO A 53 -6.16 18.62 8.49
C PRO A 53 -6.00 19.15 7.05
N ASN A 54 -6.17 20.46 6.85
CA ASN A 54 -5.91 21.10 5.56
C ASN A 54 -4.44 21.48 5.34
N LEU A 55 -3.61 21.38 6.39
CA LEU A 55 -2.18 21.67 6.33
C LEU A 55 -1.38 20.37 6.39
N TYR A 56 -0.23 20.39 5.75
CA TYR A 56 0.78 19.37 5.87
C TYR A 56 1.90 19.86 6.80
N VAL A 57 2.41 18.96 7.63
CA VAL A 57 3.52 19.18 8.55
C VAL A 57 4.53 18.03 8.42
N GLY A 58 5.78 18.28 8.75
CA GLY A 58 6.84 17.29 8.67
C GLY A 58 8.20 17.97 8.51
N PHE A 59 9.29 17.27 8.86
CA PHE A 59 10.60 17.88 8.73
C PHE A 59 10.96 18.14 7.25
N GLU A 60 10.43 17.36 6.32
CA GLU A 60 10.61 17.61 4.88
C GLU A 60 9.70 18.71 4.35
N VAL A 61 8.56 18.97 4.99
CA VAL A 61 7.75 20.16 4.71
C VAL A 61 8.53 21.42 5.08
N ASP A 62 9.16 21.43 6.28
CA ASP A 62 10.00 22.52 6.71
C ASP A 62 11.25 22.69 5.82
N LEU A 63 11.84 21.57 5.39
CA LEU A 63 12.95 21.56 4.44
C LEU A 63 12.54 22.12 3.07
N ALA A 64 11.39 21.70 2.54
CA ALA A 64 10.86 22.22 1.27
C ALA A 64 10.61 23.73 1.32
N ALA A 65 10.03 24.23 2.42
CA ALA A 65 9.84 25.66 2.63
C ALA A 65 11.18 26.44 2.71
N ALA A 66 12.20 25.85 3.33
CA ALA A 66 13.54 26.43 3.38
C ALA A 66 14.19 26.45 1.99
N LEU A 67 14.06 25.35 1.22
CA LEU A 67 14.55 25.26 -0.15
C LEU A 67 13.82 26.22 -1.10
N GLU A 68 12.50 26.37 -0.97
CA GLU A 68 11.73 27.35 -1.74
C GLU A 68 12.29 28.77 -1.56
N LYS A 69 12.60 29.14 -0.33
CA LYS A 69 13.17 30.46 0.01
C LYS A 69 14.58 30.63 -0.58
N GLU A 70 15.43 29.61 -0.48
CA GLU A 70 16.81 29.67 -1.01
C GLU A 70 16.87 29.68 -2.55
N LEU A 71 15.96 28.97 -3.19
CA LEU A 71 15.88 28.88 -4.66
C LEU A 71 15.12 30.06 -5.29
N GLY A 72 14.32 30.78 -4.50
CA GLY A 72 13.41 31.83 -5.01
C GLY A 72 12.34 31.29 -5.96
N ARG A 73 12.02 30.00 -5.85
CA ARG A 73 11.04 29.30 -6.71
C ARG A 73 10.09 28.46 -5.86
N ARG A 74 8.78 28.55 -6.11
CA ARG A 74 7.77 27.81 -5.38
C ARG A 74 7.94 26.31 -5.55
N ILE A 75 7.70 25.57 -4.45
CA ILE A 75 7.66 24.11 -4.40
C ILE A 75 6.27 23.71 -3.97
N GLU A 76 5.53 22.99 -4.83
CA GLU A 76 4.17 22.56 -4.56
C GLU A 76 4.14 21.06 -4.32
N PHE A 77 3.52 20.66 -3.21
CA PHE A 77 3.35 19.27 -2.84
C PHE A 77 2.36 18.55 -3.76
N VAL A 78 2.70 17.33 -4.16
CA VAL A 78 1.86 16.40 -4.93
C VAL A 78 1.80 15.09 -4.16
N GLN A 79 0.59 14.70 -3.72
CA GLN A 79 0.40 13.39 -3.09
C GLN A 79 0.71 12.29 -4.10
N TYR A 80 1.60 11.38 -3.70
CA TYR A 80 1.99 10.25 -4.51
C TYR A 80 2.37 9.07 -3.63
N ASP A 81 2.01 7.85 -4.00
CA ASP A 81 2.35 6.64 -3.23
C ASP A 81 3.88 6.46 -3.15
N PHE A 82 4.41 6.27 -1.93
CA PHE A 82 5.86 6.13 -1.66
C PHE A 82 6.51 5.12 -2.60
N LYS A 83 5.85 4.00 -2.81
CA LYS A 83 6.34 2.88 -3.61
C LYS A 83 6.49 3.23 -5.09
N SER A 84 5.76 4.24 -5.55
CA SER A 84 5.71 4.66 -6.95
C SER A 84 6.52 5.93 -7.24
N LEU A 85 7.17 6.53 -6.22
CA LEU A 85 7.89 7.79 -6.37
C LEU A 85 8.99 7.73 -7.44
N ILE A 86 9.83 6.71 -7.45
CA ILE A 86 10.92 6.58 -8.43
C ILE A 86 10.37 6.40 -9.85
N SER A 87 9.39 5.53 -10.03
CA SER A 87 8.77 5.29 -11.34
C SER A 87 7.96 6.49 -11.84
N GLY A 88 7.24 7.19 -10.95
CA GLY A 88 6.53 8.42 -11.29
C GLY A 88 7.47 9.55 -11.69
N LEU A 89 8.61 9.68 -10.99
CA LEU A 89 9.65 10.63 -11.34
C LEU A 89 10.23 10.35 -12.75
N GLN A 90 10.51 9.10 -13.06
CA GLN A 90 10.99 8.70 -14.39
C GLN A 90 9.98 9.02 -15.51
N ARG A 91 8.68 8.85 -15.26
CA ARG A 91 7.61 9.21 -16.21
C ARG A 91 7.42 10.72 -16.37
N GLY A 92 7.89 11.52 -15.40
CA GLY A 92 7.71 12.97 -15.39
C GLY A 92 6.39 13.44 -14.79
N ASP A 93 5.75 12.63 -13.96
CA ASP A 93 4.51 12.98 -13.29
C ASP A 93 4.69 14.18 -12.34
N PHE A 94 5.92 14.41 -11.89
CA PHE A 94 6.36 15.54 -11.03
C PHE A 94 7.86 15.85 -11.29
N ASP A 95 8.40 16.87 -10.63
CA ASP A 95 9.72 17.38 -10.92
C ASP A 95 10.81 16.88 -9.98
N LEU A 96 10.46 16.62 -8.71
CA LEU A 96 11.35 16.05 -7.70
C LEU A 96 10.57 15.16 -6.73
N ALA A 97 11.27 14.20 -6.14
CA ALA A 97 10.75 13.35 -5.08
C ALA A 97 11.62 13.49 -3.82
N MET A 98 10.96 13.67 -2.67
CA MET A 98 11.58 13.74 -1.35
C MET A 98 10.58 13.17 -0.34
N ASN A 99 10.94 12.08 0.33
CA ASN A 99 10.11 11.35 1.31
C ASN A 99 10.96 10.32 2.06
N GLY A 100 12.09 10.72 2.62
CA GLY A 100 13.04 9.77 3.20
C GLY A 100 13.58 8.79 2.16
N ILE A 101 13.80 9.25 0.93
CA ILE A 101 14.26 8.36 -0.15
C ILE A 101 15.71 7.99 0.10
N GLU A 102 15.92 6.70 0.40
CA GLU A 102 17.25 6.13 0.60
C GLU A 102 18.05 6.14 -0.69
N VAL A 103 19.32 6.56 -0.61
CA VAL A 103 20.27 6.45 -1.71
C VAL A 103 20.75 5.00 -1.78
N THR A 104 20.36 4.30 -2.84
CA THR A 104 20.78 2.90 -3.08
C THR A 104 21.38 2.77 -4.47
N PRO A 105 22.29 1.78 -4.72
CA PRO A 105 22.92 1.59 -6.02
C PRO A 105 21.91 1.42 -7.17
N ASP A 106 20.81 0.76 -6.93
CA ASP A 106 19.79 0.56 -7.98
C ASP A 106 19.00 1.84 -8.25
N ARG A 107 18.67 2.63 -7.22
CA ARG A 107 18.04 3.95 -7.39
C ARG A 107 18.97 4.95 -8.06
N VAL A 108 20.28 4.93 -7.76
CA VAL A 108 21.29 5.77 -8.46
C VAL A 108 21.37 5.45 -9.96
N LYS A 109 21.16 4.20 -10.36
CA LYS A 109 21.06 3.84 -11.79
C LYS A 109 19.77 4.38 -12.43
N ALA A 110 18.71 4.55 -11.67
CA ALA A 110 17.38 4.93 -12.16
C ALA A 110 17.15 6.45 -12.19
N VAL A 111 17.67 7.19 -11.21
CA VAL A 111 17.44 8.63 -11.01
C VAL A 111 18.73 9.36 -10.67
N ARG A 112 18.70 10.71 -10.69
CA ARG A 112 19.75 11.58 -10.19
C ARG A 112 19.41 11.99 -8.76
N PHE A 113 20.34 11.83 -7.82
CA PHE A 113 20.20 12.32 -6.45
C PHE A 113 20.96 13.62 -6.25
N THR A 114 20.48 14.44 -5.32
CA THR A 114 21.28 15.50 -4.69
C THR A 114 22.34 14.91 -3.77
N ARG A 115 23.19 15.79 -3.22
CA ARG A 115 23.87 15.44 -1.97
C ARG A 115 22.85 15.03 -0.92
N PRO A 116 23.21 14.15 0.02
CA PRO A 116 22.32 13.80 1.11
C PRO A 116 21.94 15.03 1.96
N TYR A 117 20.67 15.08 2.35
CA TYR A 117 20.20 16.07 3.31
C TYR A 117 20.10 15.51 4.73
N TYR A 118 20.04 14.17 4.90
CA TYR A 118 19.93 13.52 6.20
C TYR A 118 20.66 12.17 6.21
N VAL A 119 21.27 11.82 7.37
CA VAL A 119 21.82 10.48 7.63
C VAL A 119 20.85 9.74 8.54
N TYR A 120 20.16 8.73 8.00
CA TYR A 120 19.34 7.86 8.82
C TYR A 120 20.17 6.71 9.42
N SER A 121 19.60 6.03 10.39
CA SER A 121 20.03 4.73 10.92
C SER A 121 18.80 3.93 11.29
N LEU A 122 18.93 2.62 11.37
CA LEU A 122 17.83 1.72 11.70
C LEU A 122 17.73 1.50 13.20
N GLN A 123 16.54 1.55 13.76
CA GLN A 123 16.27 1.35 15.17
C GLN A 123 15.36 0.14 15.38
N LEU A 124 15.83 -0.81 16.18
CA LEU A 124 15.01 -1.92 16.62
C LEU A 124 14.12 -1.48 17.79
N VAL A 125 12.83 -1.78 17.68
CA VAL A 125 11.80 -1.48 18.69
C VAL A 125 11.12 -2.79 19.07
N VAL A 126 10.91 -2.99 20.37
CA VAL A 126 10.17 -4.13 20.91
C VAL A 126 9.11 -3.67 21.91
N ARG A 127 8.21 -4.57 22.33
CA ARG A 127 7.29 -4.28 23.43
C ARG A 127 8.05 -4.02 24.74
N THR A 128 7.55 -3.12 25.56
CA THR A 128 8.18 -2.80 26.86
C THR A 128 8.35 -4.04 27.75
N ALA A 129 7.40 -4.99 27.68
CA ALA A 129 7.44 -6.25 28.42
C ALA A 129 8.43 -7.29 27.85
N GLU A 130 8.96 -7.09 26.62
CA GLU A 130 9.92 -8.02 26.04
C GLU A 130 11.30 -7.83 26.67
N THR A 131 11.89 -8.89 27.20
CA THR A 131 13.19 -8.89 27.89
C THR A 131 14.27 -9.74 27.23
N ARG A 132 13.91 -10.59 26.26
CA ARG A 132 14.81 -11.54 25.61
C ARG A 132 15.51 -10.94 24.38
N ILE A 133 14.89 -9.92 23.76
CA ILE A 133 15.38 -9.26 22.56
C ILE A 133 15.99 -7.93 22.98
N GLY A 134 17.29 -7.83 22.89
CA GLY A 134 18.07 -6.61 23.15
C GLY A 134 18.82 -6.11 21.91
N SER A 135 18.92 -6.93 20.86
CA SER A 135 19.66 -6.62 19.64
C SER A 135 19.09 -7.36 18.43
N ILE A 136 19.62 -7.05 17.25
CA ILE A 136 19.24 -7.73 16.01
C ILE A 136 19.73 -9.19 16.01
N GLU A 137 20.88 -9.47 16.65
CA GLU A 137 21.43 -10.81 16.83
C GLU A 137 20.53 -11.70 17.69
N ASP A 138 19.86 -11.09 18.68
CA ASP A 138 18.88 -11.82 19.50
C ASP A 138 17.66 -12.21 18.68
N CYS A 139 17.22 -11.36 17.75
CA CYS A 139 16.13 -11.70 16.83
C CYS A 139 16.49 -12.95 16.02
N LYS A 140 17.70 -13.00 15.48
CA LYS A 140 18.20 -14.16 14.72
C LYS A 140 18.26 -15.42 15.58
N ARG A 141 18.87 -15.31 16.78
CA ARG A 141 19.06 -16.44 17.70
C ARG A 141 17.75 -17.03 18.19
N LEU A 142 16.73 -16.19 18.41
CA LEU A 142 15.43 -16.60 18.94
C LEU A 142 14.42 -16.99 17.84
N GLY A 143 14.77 -16.83 16.55
CA GLY A 143 13.84 -17.02 15.44
C GLY A 143 12.67 -16.02 15.47
N ALA A 144 12.93 -14.82 15.99
CA ALA A 144 11.93 -13.78 16.13
C ALA A 144 11.46 -13.24 14.75
N THR A 145 10.18 -12.93 14.64
CA THR A 145 9.64 -12.26 13.45
C THR A 145 9.69 -10.75 13.62
N VAL A 146 10.37 -10.06 12.71
CA VAL A 146 10.57 -8.61 12.75
C VAL A 146 9.74 -7.92 11.67
N GLY A 147 8.89 -6.98 12.07
CA GLY A 147 8.13 -6.12 11.16
C GLY A 147 9.03 -5.07 10.51
N THR A 148 8.86 -4.83 9.21
CA THR A 148 9.60 -3.83 8.45
C THR A 148 8.81 -3.29 7.28
N LEU A 149 9.31 -2.23 6.64
CA LEU A 149 8.73 -1.66 5.42
C LEU A 149 9.36 -2.29 4.17
N GLU A 150 8.53 -2.38 3.17
CA GLU A 150 8.83 -2.85 1.82
C GLU A 150 9.84 -1.91 1.12
N ASP A 151 10.85 -2.49 0.44
CA ASP A 151 11.90 -1.79 -0.33
C ASP A 151 12.73 -0.79 0.50
N THR A 152 12.99 -1.12 1.78
CA THR A 152 13.82 -0.30 2.68
C THR A 152 15.16 -0.97 3.02
N ALA A 153 16.10 -0.18 3.56
CA ALA A 153 17.35 -0.71 4.10
C ALA A 153 17.12 -1.70 5.24
N ALA A 154 16.07 -1.47 6.04
CA ALA A 154 15.69 -2.37 7.12
C ALA A 154 15.29 -3.76 6.59
N GLU A 155 14.51 -3.82 5.54
CA GLU A 155 14.14 -5.09 4.89
C GLU A 155 15.38 -5.82 4.36
N ARG A 156 16.25 -5.10 3.65
CA ARG A 156 17.50 -5.64 3.10
C ARG A 156 18.42 -6.19 4.19
N LEU A 157 18.53 -5.49 5.33
CA LEU A 157 19.32 -5.96 6.46
C LEU A 157 18.76 -7.25 7.06
N LEU A 158 17.45 -7.34 7.26
CA LEU A 158 16.79 -8.56 7.77
C LEU A 158 17.02 -9.75 6.83
N ASP A 159 17.01 -9.53 5.51
CA ASP A 159 17.36 -10.58 4.52
C ASP A 159 18.82 -11.01 4.62
N GLN A 160 19.75 -10.07 4.72
CA GLN A 160 21.18 -10.36 4.84
C GLN A 160 21.49 -11.15 6.10
N GLU A 161 20.82 -10.82 7.20
CA GLU A 161 20.97 -11.51 8.48
C GLU A 161 20.13 -12.80 8.58
N HIS A 162 19.32 -13.12 7.56
CA HIS A 162 18.41 -14.29 7.56
C HIS A 162 17.44 -14.29 8.74
N ILE A 163 16.89 -13.13 9.08
CA ILE A 163 15.90 -12.95 10.14
C ILE A 163 14.49 -13.04 9.54
N SER A 164 13.61 -13.81 10.21
CA SER A 164 12.20 -13.88 9.83
C SER A 164 11.59 -12.50 9.85
N LYS A 165 10.96 -12.09 8.76
CA LYS A 165 10.37 -10.76 8.63
C LYS A 165 8.90 -10.81 8.24
N LYS A 166 8.19 -9.75 8.57
CA LYS A 166 6.86 -9.44 8.03
C LYS A 166 6.90 -8.05 7.40
N VAL A 167 6.54 -7.98 6.11
CA VAL A 167 6.71 -6.77 5.30
C VAL A 167 5.38 -6.04 5.17
N TYR A 168 5.41 -4.72 5.40
CA TYR A 168 4.23 -3.85 5.42
C TYR A 168 4.31 -2.78 4.33
N GLY A 169 3.15 -2.25 3.97
CA GLY A 169 3.04 -1.20 2.96
C GLY A 169 3.12 0.22 3.52
N ASN A 170 2.89 0.40 4.83
CA ASN A 170 3.00 1.69 5.52
C ASN A 170 3.68 1.54 6.88
N GLN A 171 4.17 2.65 7.41
CA GLN A 171 5.03 2.66 8.61
C GLN A 171 4.28 2.55 9.94
N VAL A 172 2.95 2.66 9.97
CA VAL A 172 2.14 2.58 11.20
C VAL A 172 1.80 1.13 11.53
N GLU A 173 1.46 0.33 10.52
CA GLU A 173 1.01 -1.06 10.69
C GLU A 173 2.01 -1.96 11.42
N PRO A 174 3.34 -1.89 11.18
CA PRO A 174 4.30 -2.70 11.93
C PRO A 174 4.21 -2.48 13.44
N TYR A 175 4.06 -1.22 13.87
CA TYR A 175 3.96 -0.90 15.31
C TYR A 175 2.64 -1.35 15.91
N VAL A 176 1.53 -1.27 15.18
CA VAL A 176 0.26 -1.85 15.60
C VAL A 176 0.39 -3.36 15.78
N ASP A 177 1.01 -4.06 14.84
CA ASP A 177 1.23 -5.49 14.94
C ASP A 177 2.21 -5.88 16.05
N LEU A 178 3.20 -5.02 16.33
CA LEU A 178 4.11 -5.19 17.46
C LEU A 178 3.35 -5.09 18.80
N GLU A 179 2.50 -4.08 18.97
CA GLU A 179 1.66 -3.94 20.16
C GLU A 179 0.74 -5.14 20.35
N LEU A 180 0.15 -5.61 19.24
CA LEU A 180 -0.74 -6.76 19.22
C LEU A 180 -0.01 -8.10 19.40
N GLY A 181 1.34 -8.12 19.42
CA GLY A 181 2.15 -9.32 19.57
C GLY A 181 2.12 -10.25 18.36
N ARG A 182 1.84 -9.71 17.17
CA ARG A 182 1.88 -10.45 15.89
C ARG A 182 3.27 -10.50 15.28
N VAL A 183 4.13 -9.56 15.68
CA VAL A 183 5.57 -9.56 15.45
C VAL A 183 6.30 -9.36 16.78
N ASP A 184 7.55 -9.77 16.85
CA ASP A 184 8.36 -9.72 18.08
C ASP A 184 9.15 -8.41 18.20
N GLY A 185 9.51 -7.82 17.07
CA GLY A 185 10.19 -6.54 16.96
C GLY A 185 9.76 -5.80 15.70
N VAL A 186 10.14 -4.53 15.61
CA VAL A 186 10.03 -3.70 14.40
C VAL A 186 11.38 -3.03 14.16
N LEU A 187 11.89 -3.15 12.94
CA LEU A 187 13.12 -2.49 12.51
C LEU A 187 12.75 -1.48 11.42
N LEU A 188 12.86 -0.19 11.76
CA LEU A 188 12.62 0.93 10.85
C LEU A 188 13.61 2.05 11.12
N ASP A 189 13.58 3.06 10.28
CA ASP A 189 14.43 4.25 10.37
C ASP A 189 14.20 4.98 11.69
N LEU A 190 15.27 5.45 12.31
CA LEU A 190 15.24 6.15 13.59
C LEU A 190 14.25 7.33 13.63
N PRO A 191 14.10 8.16 12.57
CA PRO A 191 13.05 9.19 12.55
C PRO A 191 11.65 8.63 12.73
N ILE A 192 11.31 7.55 12.01
CA ILE A 192 10.01 6.86 12.12
C ILE A 192 9.82 6.30 13.53
N ALA A 193 10.81 5.55 14.03
CA ALA A 193 10.78 4.97 15.36
C ALA A 193 10.64 6.05 16.45
N SER A 194 11.35 7.18 16.31
CA SER A 194 11.27 8.30 17.25
C SER A 194 9.89 8.96 17.27
N TYR A 195 9.23 9.04 16.12
CA TYR A 195 7.91 9.65 16.02
C TYR A 195 6.78 8.71 16.50
N LEU A 196 6.81 7.44 16.08
CA LEU A 196 5.71 6.49 16.33
C LEU A 196 5.89 5.68 17.62
N ALA A 197 7.12 5.21 17.90
CA ALA A 197 7.34 4.30 19.01
C ALA A 197 7.78 5.00 20.31
N ARG A 198 8.59 6.06 20.24
CA ARG A 198 9.08 6.73 21.45
C ARG A 198 7.98 7.31 22.34
N PRO A 199 6.88 7.91 21.81
CA PRO A 199 5.78 8.39 22.65
C PRO A 199 4.90 7.28 23.22
N ASN A 200 5.04 6.05 22.71
CA ASN A 200 4.17 4.93 23.09
C ASN A 200 4.74 4.17 24.30
N PRO A 201 4.11 4.20 25.49
CA PRO A 201 4.62 3.56 26.69
C PRO A 201 4.65 2.02 26.60
N LYS A 202 3.95 1.42 25.66
CA LYS A 202 3.95 -0.04 25.42
C LYS A 202 5.19 -0.50 24.64
N LEU A 203 5.96 0.43 24.06
CA LEU A 203 7.09 0.17 23.17
C LEU A 203 8.38 0.74 23.77
N LYS A 204 9.51 0.11 23.43
CA LYS A 204 10.84 0.60 23.80
C LYS A 204 11.86 0.33 22.71
N PHE A 205 12.85 1.21 22.62
CA PHE A 205 14.04 1.00 21.78
C PHE A 205 14.96 -0.01 22.44
N VAL A 206 15.56 -0.88 21.65
CA VAL A 206 16.58 -1.82 22.10
C VAL A 206 17.79 -1.78 21.18
N GLY A 207 18.97 -1.97 21.76
CA GLY A 207 20.24 -1.85 21.05
C GLY A 207 20.56 -0.43 20.55
N PRO A 208 21.76 -0.24 20.00
CA PRO A 208 22.11 0.98 19.30
C PRO A 208 21.38 1.06 17.95
N ALA A 209 21.24 2.26 17.40
CA ALA A 209 20.85 2.44 16.02
C ALA A 209 21.97 1.92 15.10
N ILE A 210 21.62 1.16 14.08
CA ILE A 210 22.54 0.41 13.21
C ILE A 210 22.35 0.78 11.73
N ALA A 211 23.26 0.32 10.87
CA ALA A 211 23.21 0.44 9.42
C ALA A 211 22.86 1.88 8.95
N PRO A 212 23.73 2.87 9.18
CA PRO A 212 23.50 4.23 8.72
C PRO A 212 23.41 4.28 7.19
N GLY A 213 22.57 5.18 6.69
CA GLY A 213 22.40 5.42 5.27
C GLY A 213 21.97 6.86 5.01
N TYR A 214 21.69 7.21 3.77
CA TYR A 214 21.48 8.59 3.37
C TYR A 214 20.13 8.79 2.71
N TYR A 215 19.43 9.87 3.10
CA TYR A 215 18.31 10.41 2.33
C TYR A 215 18.77 11.52 1.41
N ALA A 216 18.30 11.48 0.17
CA ALA A 216 18.58 12.53 -0.80
C ALA A 216 17.32 12.84 -1.63
N ILE A 217 17.30 14.04 -2.23
CA ILE A 217 16.23 14.46 -3.13
C ILE A 217 16.50 13.83 -4.50
N ALA A 218 15.49 13.18 -5.07
CA ALA A 218 15.59 12.51 -6.35
C ALA A 218 15.03 13.36 -7.49
N PHE A 219 15.76 13.37 -8.61
CA PHE A 219 15.42 14.04 -9.88
C PHE A 219 15.51 13.06 -11.04
N ARG A 220 14.88 13.38 -12.18
CA ARG A 220 15.14 12.63 -13.42
C ARG A 220 16.62 12.76 -13.83
N LYS A 221 17.17 11.72 -14.44
CA LYS A 221 18.59 11.70 -14.85
C LYS A 221 19.02 12.89 -15.72
N ASN A 222 18.12 13.39 -16.55
CA ASN A 222 18.38 14.53 -17.45
C ASN A 222 18.23 15.89 -16.77
N GLN A 223 17.98 15.97 -15.46
CA GLN A 223 17.80 17.22 -14.70
C GLN A 223 19.04 17.58 -13.85
N GLU A 224 20.25 17.39 -14.37
CA GLU A 224 21.49 17.66 -13.65
C GLU A 224 21.60 19.10 -13.15
N LEU A 225 21.22 20.08 -13.96
CA LEU A 225 21.25 21.50 -13.56
C LEU A 225 20.32 21.80 -12.39
N LEU A 226 19.13 21.22 -12.40
CA LEU A 226 18.18 21.40 -11.30
C LEU A 226 18.70 20.74 -10.02
N ALA A 227 19.22 19.52 -10.10
CA ALA A 227 19.83 18.84 -8.96
C ALA A 227 21.01 19.65 -8.38
N ALA A 228 21.88 20.21 -9.22
CA ALA A 228 22.98 21.06 -8.79
C ALA A 228 22.49 22.37 -8.09
N GLN A 229 21.39 22.95 -8.52
CA GLN A 229 20.78 24.09 -7.82
C GLN A 229 20.29 23.72 -6.41
N PHE A 230 19.70 22.53 -6.25
CA PHE A 230 19.31 22.00 -4.95
C PHE A 230 20.53 21.66 -4.08
N ASP A 231 21.59 21.10 -4.66
CA ASP A 231 22.84 20.85 -3.94
C ASP A 231 23.39 22.15 -3.34
N ALA A 232 23.49 23.21 -4.16
CA ALA A 232 23.94 24.52 -3.68
C ALA A 232 23.02 25.14 -2.63
N ALA A 233 21.69 24.91 -2.72
CA ALA A 233 20.74 25.37 -1.73
C ALA A 233 20.90 24.61 -0.41
N LEU A 234 21.07 23.30 -0.46
CA LEU A 234 21.33 22.45 0.73
C LEU A 234 22.63 22.85 1.43
N ASP A 235 23.69 23.17 0.65
CA ASP A 235 24.95 23.67 1.22
C ASP A 235 24.76 24.97 2.00
N ARG A 236 24.03 25.93 1.42
CA ARG A 236 23.72 27.20 2.12
C ARG A 236 22.90 26.98 3.37
N LEU A 237 21.85 26.13 3.32
CA LEU A 237 21.03 25.80 4.50
C LEU A 237 21.85 25.10 5.60
N ALA A 238 22.80 24.25 5.24
CA ALA A 238 23.72 23.61 6.18
C ALA A 238 24.63 24.63 6.84
N GLN A 239 25.27 25.52 6.05
CA GLN A 239 26.16 26.57 6.55
C GLN A 239 25.45 27.59 7.44
N GLN A 240 24.19 27.90 7.15
CA GLN A 240 23.34 28.78 7.96
C GLN A 240 22.82 28.08 9.24
N GLY A 241 23.12 26.80 9.44
CA GLY A 241 22.59 26.02 10.58
C GLY A 241 21.07 25.73 10.48
N LYS A 242 20.44 26.00 9.34
CA LYS A 242 19.01 25.84 9.17
C LYS A 242 18.57 24.38 9.19
N LEU A 243 19.35 23.47 8.58
CA LEU A 243 19.10 22.03 8.64
C LEU A 243 19.10 21.53 10.09
N ARG A 244 20.09 21.98 10.89
CA ARG A 244 20.15 21.65 12.32
C ARG A 244 18.89 22.10 13.06
N GLN A 245 18.44 23.35 12.85
CA GLN A 245 17.21 23.87 13.49
C GLN A 245 15.99 23.01 13.12
N ILE A 246 15.83 22.61 11.88
CA ILE A 246 14.75 21.75 11.42
C ILE A 246 14.81 20.41 12.14
N TYR A 247 15.97 19.75 12.17
CA TYR A 247 16.11 18.41 12.74
C TYR A 247 15.99 18.42 14.29
N GLU A 248 16.44 19.48 14.97
CA GLU A 248 16.23 19.67 16.42
C GLU A 248 14.74 19.88 16.73
N HIS A 249 14.02 20.67 15.90
CA HIS A 249 12.58 20.88 16.06
C HIS A 249 11.78 19.57 16.00
N TRP A 250 12.19 18.67 15.11
CA TRP A 250 11.55 17.36 14.93
C TRP A 250 12.14 16.26 15.82
N HIS A 251 13.06 16.57 16.73
CA HIS A 251 13.73 15.61 17.63
C HIS A 251 14.45 14.46 16.89
N ILE A 252 14.96 14.71 15.69
CA ILE A 252 15.69 13.76 14.85
C ILE A 252 17.17 14.12 14.68
N TRP A 253 17.65 15.21 15.31
CA TRP A 253 19.08 15.56 15.32
C TRP A 253 19.90 14.50 16.09
N ASN A 254 20.99 14.08 15.50
CA ASN A 254 21.95 13.14 16.11
C ASN A 254 23.39 13.42 15.62
N LYS A 255 24.37 12.73 16.22
CA LYS A 255 25.79 12.92 15.86
C LYS A 255 26.14 12.61 14.41
N LEU A 256 25.38 11.75 13.73
CA LEU A 256 25.60 11.43 12.32
C LEU A 256 25.35 12.65 11.42
N GLN A 257 24.47 13.56 11.82
CA GLN A 257 24.22 14.79 11.08
C GLN A 257 25.42 15.76 11.14
N GLU A 258 26.22 15.73 12.20
CA GLU A 258 27.45 16.52 12.31
C GLU A 258 28.52 16.01 11.32
N GLN A 259 28.64 14.70 11.16
CA GLN A 259 29.53 14.09 10.17
C GLN A 259 29.15 14.47 8.73
N LEU A 260 27.84 14.45 8.42
CA LEU A 260 27.34 14.89 7.12
C LEU A 260 27.67 16.37 6.84
N ALA A 261 27.53 17.24 7.84
CA ALA A 261 27.87 18.66 7.72
C ALA A 261 29.37 18.91 7.48
N ASN A 262 30.23 18.01 7.98
CA ASN A 262 31.68 18.07 7.80
C ASN A 262 32.18 17.46 6.49
N GLY A 263 31.30 16.97 5.61
CA GLY A 263 31.66 16.39 4.32
C GLY A 263 32.24 14.97 4.38
N GLU A 264 32.09 14.27 5.51
CA GLU A 264 32.51 12.88 5.66
C GLU A 264 31.55 11.92 4.93
N HIS A 265 31.99 11.45 3.88
CA HIS A 265 31.79 10.28 2.99
C HIS A 265 30.43 9.65 2.71
N VAL A 266 29.99 9.89 1.47
CA VAL A 266 28.90 9.20 0.77
C VAL A 266 29.41 8.01 -0.08
N ASP A 267 30.72 7.99 -0.42
CA ASP A 267 31.23 7.13 -1.50
C ASP A 267 31.38 5.64 -1.17
N ASP A 268 31.61 5.27 0.08
CA ASP A 268 31.76 3.87 0.47
C ASP A 268 30.43 3.09 0.48
N PHE A 269 29.32 3.78 0.74
CA PHE A 269 27.99 3.16 0.80
C PHE A 269 27.45 2.71 -0.57
N LEU A 270 27.89 3.38 -1.64
CA LEU A 270 27.46 3.08 -3.02
C LEU A 270 28.09 1.81 -3.59
N ARG A 271 29.06 1.19 -2.92
CA ARG A 271 29.82 0.04 -3.42
C ARG A 271 29.23 -1.33 -3.10
N GLU A 272 28.33 -1.45 -2.11
CA GLU A 272 27.98 -2.76 -1.54
C GLU A 272 26.69 -3.46 -2.00
N SER A 273 25.83 -2.87 -2.82
CA SER A 273 24.50 -3.47 -3.08
C SER A 273 24.28 -3.92 -4.51
N GLY A 274 25.03 -4.92 -4.94
CA GLY A 274 24.85 -5.54 -6.27
C GLY A 274 24.01 -6.83 -6.26
N ARG A 275 22.84 -6.92 -5.59
CA ARG A 275 21.94 -8.05 -5.82
C ARG A 275 21.25 -7.87 -7.18
N GLN A 276 21.71 -8.62 -8.18
CA GLN A 276 20.98 -8.74 -9.43
C GLN A 276 19.78 -9.68 -9.24
N TRP A 277 18.59 -9.15 -9.40
CA TRP A 277 17.38 -9.95 -9.48
C TRP A 277 17.32 -10.65 -10.84
N THR A 278 17.63 -11.96 -10.85
CA THR A 278 17.56 -12.83 -12.02
C THR A 278 16.28 -13.67 -11.96
N PHE A 279 15.83 -14.18 -13.12
CA PHE A 279 14.59 -14.97 -13.22
C PHE A 279 14.55 -16.15 -12.26
N ASP A 280 15.65 -16.87 -12.13
CA ASP A 280 15.82 -18.02 -11.23
C ASP A 280 15.67 -17.67 -9.75
N ARG A 281 15.86 -16.40 -9.38
CA ARG A 281 15.72 -15.94 -7.98
C ARG A 281 14.33 -15.45 -7.67
N TYR A 282 13.68 -14.72 -8.57
CA TYR A 282 12.35 -14.15 -8.26
C TYR A 282 11.19 -15.08 -8.63
N PHE A 283 11.35 -15.96 -9.61
CA PHE A 283 10.28 -16.84 -10.07
C PHE A 283 9.76 -17.81 -8.99
N PRO A 284 10.61 -18.44 -8.15
CA PRO A 284 10.15 -19.29 -7.04
C PRO A 284 9.26 -18.51 -6.05
N LEU A 285 9.61 -17.26 -5.72
CA LEU A 285 8.83 -16.41 -4.81
C LEU A 285 7.44 -16.10 -5.38
N LEU A 286 7.36 -15.81 -6.68
CA LEU A 286 6.06 -15.65 -7.35
C LEU A 286 5.23 -16.93 -7.33
N LEU A 287 5.85 -18.10 -7.40
CA LEU A 287 5.15 -19.39 -7.27
C LEU A 287 4.61 -19.63 -5.86
N GLU A 288 5.35 -19.24 -4.84
CA GLU A 288 4.90 -19.30 -3.44
C GLU A 288 3.70 -18.37 -3.23
N GLY A 289 3.77 -17.14 -3.72
CA GLY A 289 2.65 -16.22 -3.73
C GLY A 289 1.43 -16.74 -4.51
N ALA A 290 1.65 -17.40 -5.66
CA ALA A 290 0.59 -18.05 -6.44
C ALA A 290 -0.07 -19.21 -5.67
N ALA A 291 0.71 -20.03 -4.97
CA ALA A 291 0.19 -21.09 -4.12
C ALA A 291 -0.67 -20.53 -2.98
N MET A 292 -0.24 -19.43 -2.35
CA MET A 292 -1.01 -18.72 -1.32
C MET A 292 -2.33 -18.19 -1.86
N THR A 293 -2.32 -17.55 -3.06
CA THR A 293 -3.52 -17.07 -3.76
C THR A 293 -4.53 -18.19 -3.96
N VAL A 294 -4.08 -19.35 -4.46
CA VAL A 294 -4.91 -20.55 -4.67
C VAL A 294 -5.49 -21.04 -3.34
N TRP A 295 -4.64 -21.17 -2.34
CA TRP A 295 -5.05 -21.67 -1.02
C TRP A 295 -6.10 -20.76 -0.35
N LEU A 296 -5.88 -19.45 -0.38
CA LEU A 296 -6.85 -18.45 0.13
C LEU A 296 -8.19 -18.54 -0.59
N THR A 297 -8.16 -18.65 -1.92
CA THR A 297 -9.37 -18.74 -2.74
C THR A 297 -10.22 -19.94 -2.34
N PHE A 298 -9.62 -21.13 -2.30
CA PHE A 298 -10.36 -22.34 -2.01
C PHE A 298 -10.84 -22.41 -0.55
N SER A 299 -10.00 -21.99 0.39
CA SER A 299 -10.36 -21.97 1.82
C SER A 299 -11.50 -20.99 2.10
N SER A 300 -11.44 -19.79 1.53
CA SER A 300 -12.49 -18.76 1.68
C SER A 300 -13.80 -19.20 0.99
N MET A 301 -13.71 -19.79 -0.21
CA MET A 301 -14.89 -20.27 -0.93
C MET A 301 -15.55 -21.45 -0.20
N LEU A 302 -14.77 -22.37 0.35
CA LEU A 302 -15.29 -23.48 1.15
C LEU A 302 -16.06 -22.95 2.36
N LEU A 303 -15.52 -21.99 3.08
CA LEU A 303 -16.20 -21.32 4.18
C LEU A 303 -17.48 -20.62 3.71
N ALA A 304 -17.40 -19.88 2.60
CA ALA A 304 -18.55 -19.19 2.02
C ALA A 304 -19.68 -20.15 1.65
N MET A 305 -19.37 -21.23 0.94
CA MET A 305 -20.36 -22.24 0.53
C MET A 305 -20.99 -22.94 1.74
N THR A 306 -20.19 -23.23 2.78
CA THR A 306 -20.66 -23.87 4.01
C THR A 306 -21.66 -22.98 4.76
N LEU A 307 -21.40 -21.67 4.84
CA LEU A 307 -22.28 -20.70 5.49
C LEU A 307 -23.48 -20.33 4.63
N ALA A 308 -23.34 -20.33 3.32
CA ALA A 308 -24.38 -19.87 2.40
C ALA A 308 -25.65 -20.74 2.44
N LEU A 309 -25.49 -22.06 2.54
CA LEU A 309 -26.65 -22.98 2.53
C LEU A 309 -27.61 -22.74 3.71
N PRO A 310 -27.15 -22.75 4.97
CA PRO A 310 -28.05 -22.43 6.10
C PRO A 310 -28.64 -21.04 5.98
N ILE A 311 -27.89 -20.03 5.56
CA ILE A 311 -28.40 -18.65 5.37
C ILE A 311 -29.52 -18.62 4.30
N ALA A 312 -29.33 -19.29 3.18
CA ALA A 312 -30.35 -19.39 2.14
C ALA A 312 -31.63 -20.10 2.63
N LEU A 313 -31.48 -21.21 3.38
CA LEU A 313 -32.61 -21.94 3.96
C LEU A 313 -33.32 -21.11 5.03
N MET A 314 -32.60 -20.37 5.87
CA MET A 314 -33.18 -19.43 6.85
C MET A 314 -34.02 -18.35 6.15
N ARG A 315 -33.57 -17.84 5.01
CA ARG A 315 -34.33 -16.84 4.22
C ARG A 315 -35.56 -17.43 3.53
N LEU A 316 -35.48 -18.68 3.06
CA LEU A 316 -36.60 -19.34 2.36
C LEU A 316 -37.66 -19.87 3.30
N TYR A 317 -37.24 -20.56 4.36
CA TYR A 317 -38.12 -21.38 5.18
C TYR A 317 -38.16 -20.99 6.67
N GLY A 318 -37.29 -20.06 7.10
CA GLY A 318 -37.21 -19.63 8.49
C GLY A 318 -38.42 -18.80 8.93
N PRO A 319 -38.75 -18.81 10.23
CA PRO A 319 -39.77 -17.92 10.82
C PRO A 319 -39.32 -16.46 10.66
N ALA A 320 -40.25 -15.51 10.76
CA ALA A 320 -40.01 -14.10 10.47
C ALA A 320 -38.74 -13.50 11.13
N PRO A 321 -38.42 -13.72 12.42
CA PRO A 321 -37.20 -13.14 13.02
C PRO A 321 -35.92 -13.77 12.46
N VAL A 322 -35.89 -15.08 12.19
CA VAL A 322 -34.75 -15.78 11.61
C VAL A 322 -34.50 -15.32 10.18
N ARG A 323 -35.59 -15.16 9.41
CA ARG A 323 -35.53 -14.63 8.04
C ARG A 323 -35.01 -13.20 8.02
N LEU A 324 -35.45 -12.37 8.97
CA LEU A 324 -34.96 -10.99 9.10
C LEU A 324 -33.46 -10.97 9.37
N LEU A 325 -32.96 -11.73 10.35
CA LEU A 325 -31.54 -11.82 10.68
C LEU A 325 -30.71 -12.27 9.48
N ALA A 326 -31.13 -13.31 8.77
CA ALA A 326 -30.44 -13.79 7.58
C ALA A 326 -30.47 -12.76 6.42
N THR A 327 -31.55 -11.97 6.32
CA THR A 327 -31.64 -10.89 5.33
C THR A 327 -30.70 -9.75 5.71
N VAL A 328 -30.67 -9.31 6.96
CA VAL A 328 -29.75 -8.27 7.45
C VAL A 328 -28.31 -8.69 7.22
N TYR A 329 -27.94 -9.95 7.49
CA TYR A 329 -26.62 -10.48 7.19
C TYR A 329 -26.25 -10.30 5.71
N VAL A 330 -27.14 -10.76 4.81
CA VAL A 330 -26.86 -10.70 3.36
C VAL A 330 -26.74 -9.27 2.86
N GLU A 331 -27.65 -8.38 3.26
CA GLU A 331 -27.62 -6.98 2.86
C GLU A 331 -26.38 -6.26 3.43
N PHE A 332 -26.00 -6.54 4.67
CA PHE A 332 -24.82 -5.97 5.31
C PHE A 332 -23.52 -6.36 4.57
N PHE A 333 -23.27 -7.67 4.40
CA PHE A 333 -22.03 -8.13 3.80
C PHE A 333 -21.92 -7.85 2.29
N ARG A 334 -23.05 -7.74 1.58
CA ARG A 334 -23.07 -7.30 0.18
C ARG A 334 -22.97 -5.79 0.01
N GLY A 335 -23.39 -5.02 1.03
CA GLY A 335 -23.35 -3.56 1.01
C GLY A 335 -22.02 -2.96 1.42
N ILE A 336 -21.12 -3.70 2.07
CA ILE A 336 -19.83 -3.22 2.53
C ILE A 336 -18.72 -3.68 1.57
N PRO A 337 -17.80 -2.77 1.16
CA PRO A 337 -16.61 -3.18 0.42
C PRO A 337 -15.79 -4.20 1.21
N VAL A 338 -15.37 -5.28 0.54
CA VAL A 338 -14.58 -6.34 1.20
C VAL A 338 -13.28 -5.83 1.79
N LEU A 339 -12.66 -4.82 1.17
CA LEU A 339 -11.50 -4.13 1.69
C LEU A 339 -11.72 -3.56 3.10
N LEU A 340 -12.84 -2.85 3.29
CA LEU A 340 -13.19 -2.27 4.59
C LEU A 340 -13.43 -3.37 5.64
N LEU A 341 -14.06 -4.48 5.24
CA LEU A 341 -14.26 -5.63 6.10
C LEU A 341 -12.93 -6.25 6.55
N LEU A 342 -11.96 -6.38 5.65
CA LEU A 342 -10.62 -6.88 5.97
C LEU A 342 -9.91 -5.97 6.98
N TYR A 343 -9.93 -4.66 6.79
CA TYR A 343 -9.39 -3.71 7.76
C TYR A 343 -10.06 -3.82 9.13
N PHE A 344 -11.39 -3.93 9.14
CA PHE A 344 -12.13 -4.08 10.38
C PHE A 344 -11.76 -5.38 11.12
N LEU A 345 -11.70 -6.50 10.42
CA LEU A 345 -11.36 -7.80 11.03
C LEU A 345 -9.90 -7.82 11.52
N TYR A 346 -8.99 -7.20 10.78
CA TYR A 346 -7.57 -7.28 11.10
C TYR A 346 -7.12 -6.24 12.13
N PHE A 347 -7.52 -4.98 11.95
CA PHE A 347 -7.14 -3.88 12.83
C PHE A 347 -8.25 -3.49 13.82
N GLY A 348 -9.51 -3.49 13.39
CA GLY A 348 -10.62 -3.00 14.20
C GLY A 348 -11.00 -3.92 15.37
N LEU A 349 -11.08 -5.23 15.15
CA LEU A 349 -11.45 -6.17 16.22
C LEU A 349 -10.52 -6.12 17.44
N PRO A 350 -9.19 -6.10 17.28
CA PRO A 350 -8.28 -5.96 18.42
C PRO A 350 -8.49 -4.66 19.21
N VAL A 351 -8.71 -3.54 18.51
CA VAL A 351 -8.97 -2.24 19.15
C VAL A 351 -10.25 -2.28 19.97
N ILE A 352 -11.32 -2.90 19.44
CA ILE A 352 -12.58 -3.09 20.18
C ILE A 352 -12.32 -3.93 21.44
N ALA A 353 -11.60 -5.04 21.32
CA ALA A 353 -11.31 -5.91 22.46
C ALA A 353 -10.54 -5.18 23.57
N GLU A 354 -9.56 -4.35 23.22
CA GLU A 354 -8.79 -3.52 24.18
C GLU A 354 -9.67 -2.42 24.78
N THR A 355 -10.42 -1.67 23.96
CA THR A 355 -11.23 -0.53 24.41
C THR A 355 -12.30 -0.95 25.42
N TYR A 356 -12.94 -2.10 25.19
CA TYR A 356 -14.00 -2.62 26.06
C TYR A 356 -13.50 -3.67 27.07
N ALA A 357 -12.16 -3.83 27.23
CA ALA A 357 -11.53 -4.79 28.13
C ALA A 357 -12.16 -6.20 28.04
N LEU A 358 -12.39 -6.68 26.82
CA LEU A 358 -12.99 -7.98 26.62
C LEU A 358 -12.04 -9.10 27.09
N PRO A 359 -12.57 -10.17 27.74
CA PRO A 359 -11.74 -11.25 28.26
C PRO A 359 -11.13 -12.14 27.16
N VAL A 360 -11.40 -11.84 25.90
CA VAL A 360 -10.95 -12.61 24.72
C VAL A 360 -10.09 -11.72 23.83
N SER A 361 -8.91 -12.21 23.48
CA SER A 361 -8.08 -11.57 22.47
C SER A 361 -8.70 -11.81 21.08
N LEU A 362 -9.15 -10.74 20.41
CA LEU A 362 -9.68 -10.79 19.05
C LEU A 362 -8.60 -10.55 17.99
N LYS A 363 -7.35 -10.93 18.28
CA LYS A 363 -6.19 -10.79 17.40
C LYS A 363 -6.17 -11.92 16.36
N LEU A 364 -6.59 -11.62 15.14
CA LEU A 364 -6.55 -12.58 14.04
C LEU A 364 -5.18 -12.54 13.34
N GLN A 365 -4.68 -13.72 12.94
CA GLN A 365 -3.57 -13.82 12.00
C GLN A 365 -4.01 -13.29 10.61
N PRO A 366 -3.11 -12.67 9.80
CA PRO A 366 -3.49 -12.06 8.52
C PRO A 366 -4.26 -13.00 7.60
N VAL A 367 -3.76 -14.22 7.44
CA VAL A 367 -4.38 -15.26 6.60
C VAL A 367 -5.75 -15.67 7.11
N LEU A 368 -5.93 -15.80 8.43
CA LEU A 368 -7.22 -16.11 9.02
C LEU A 368 -8.21 -14.95 8.86
N ALA A 369 -7.74 -13.71 9.03
CA ALA A 369 -8.57 -12.53 8.78
C ALA A 369 -9.02 -12.45 7.31
N ALA A 370 -8.14 -12.81 6.36
CA ALA A 370 -8.45 -12.90 4.95
C ALA A 370 -9.54 -13.95 4.67
N ILE A 371 -9.35 -15.18 5.18
CA ILE A 371 -10.31 -16.28 4.99
C ILE A 371 -11.67 -15.91 5.57
N LEU A 372 -11.72 -15.34 6.77
CA LEU A 372 -12.96 -14.91 7.41
C LEU A 372 -13.61 -13.75 6.65
N GLY A 373 -12.82 -12.76 6.24
CA GLY A 373 -13.34 -11.60 5.50
C GLY A 373 -13.97 -11.99 4.17
N PHE A 374 -13.24 -12.74 3.35
CA PHE A 374 -13.79 -13.25 2.09
C PHE A 374 -14.89 -14.28 2.33
N GLY A 375 -14.69 -15.20 3.27
CA GLY A 375 -15.67 -16.24 3.56
C GLY A 375 -17.03 -15.67 3.97
N LEU A 376 -17.06 -14.68 4.87
CA LEU A 376 -18.29 -14.01 5.29
C LEU A 376 -18.89 -13.16 4.17
N ASN A 377 -18.08 -12.43 3.44
CA ASN A 377 -18.57 -11.60 2.33
C ASN A 377 -19.15 -12.47 1.21
N TYR A 378 -18.41 -13.46 0.73
CA TYR A 378 -18.86 -14.35 -0.33
C TYR A 378 -19.99 -15.30 0.10
N ALA A 379 -20.12 -15.62 1.40
CA ALA A 379 -21.28 -16.37 1.90
C ALA A 379 -22.59 -15.62 1.65
N ALA A 380 -22.58 -14.29 1.70
CA ALA A 380 -23.77 -13.50 1.41
C ALA A 380 -24.16 -13.56 -0.08
N TYR A 381 -23.18 -13.53 -0.99
CA TYR A 381 -23.42 -13.71 -2.43
C TYR A 381 -23.88 -15.14 -2.75
N GLN A 382 -23.18 -16.14 -2.22
CA GLN A 382 -23.54 -17.54 -2.40
C GLN A 382 -24.91 -17.87 -1.82
N ALA A 383 -25.27 -17.29 -0.67
CA ALA A 383 -26.60 -17.48 -0.06
C ALA A 383 -27.73 -16.98 -0.98
N GLU A 384 -27.52 -15.88 -1.70
CA GLU A 384 -28.49 -15.38 -2.66
C GLU A 384 -28.56 -16.26 -3.91
N ILE A 385 -27.43 -16.76 -4.41
CA ILE A 385 -27.39 -17.74 -5.52
C ILE A 385 -28.14 -19.01 -5.09
N TYR A 386 -27.91 -19.51 -3.90
CA TYR A 386 -28.59 -20.72 -3.41
C TYR A 386 -30.09 -20.49 -3.23
N ARG A 387 -30.48 -19.34 -2.63
CA ARG A 387 -31.89 -18.97 -2.45
C ARG A 387 -32.61 -18.90 -3.80
N THR A 388 -32.05 -18.22 -4.76
CA THR A 388 -32.67 -18.09 -6.11
C THR A 388 -32.65 -19.39 -6.89
N GLY A 389 -31.59 -20.19 -6.78
CA GLY A 389 -31.51 -21.51 -7.39
C GLY A 389 -32.53 -22.50 -6.82
N ILE A 390 -32.74 -22.53 -5.50
CA ILE A 390 -33.77 -23.38 -4.87
C ILE A 390 -35.16 -22.87 -5.22
N ALA A 391 -35.41 -21.57 -5.18
CA ALA A 391 -36.69 -20.96 -5.51
C ALA A 391 -37.08 -21.08 -6.98
N SER A 392 -36.12 -21.30 -7.88
CA SER A 392 -36.37 -21.48 -9.32
C SER A 392 -36.99 -22.85 -9.67
N ILE A 393 -36.96 -23.83 -8.74
CA ILE A 393 -37.52 -25.15 -8.98
C ILE A 393 -39.07 -25.07 -8.91
N PRO A 394 -39.80 -25.54 -9.94
CA PRO A 394 -41.26 -25.45 -9.98
C PRO A 394 -41.93 -26.08 -8.78
N VAL A 395 -42.96 -25.41 -8.24
CA VAL A 395 -43.75 -25.88 -7.09
C VAL A 395 -44.34 -27.28 -7.31
N GLY A 396 -44.70 -27.62 -8.57
CA GLY A 396 -45.18 -28.96 -8.92
C GLY A 396 -44.22 -30.10 -8.59
N GLN A 397 -42.91 -29.84 -8.48
CA GLN A 397 -41.96 -30.87 -7.99
C GLN A 397 -42.14 -31.19 -6.51
N TRP A 398 -42.49 -30.18 -5.70
CA TRP A 398 -42.86 -30.37 -4.31
C TRP A 398 -44.19 -31.10 -4.16
N GLU A 399 -45.18 -30.73 -4.97
CA GLU A 399 -46.50 -31.34 -4.97
C GLU A 399 -46.47 -32.81 -5.40
N ALA A 400 -45.73 -33.12 -6.50
CA ALA A 400 -45.54 -34.48 -6.97
C ALA A 400 -44.87 -35.37 -5.89
N GLY A 401 -43.82 -34.87 -5.24
CA GLY A 401 -43.17 -35.61 -4.14
C GLY A 401 -44.12 -35.82 -2.95
N ALA A 402 -44.93 -34.84 -2.60
CA ALA A 402 -45.93 -34.96 -1.53
C ALA A 402 -47.02 -35.97 -1.87
N SER A 403 -47.48 -36.01 -3.13
CA SER A 403 -48.49 -36.99 -3.62
C SER A 403 -47.98 -38.44 -3.56
N LEU A 404 -46.64 -38.64 -3.60
CA LEU A 404 -46.01 -39.95 -3.39
C LEU A 404 -45.76 -40.27 -1.91
N GLY A 405 -46.29 -39.48 -0.98
CA GLY A 405 -46.14 -39.68 0.47
C GLY A 405 -44.76 -39.33 1.03
N MET A 406 -43.92 -38.61 0.27
CA MET A 406 -42.61 -38.21 0.73
C MET A 406 -42.69 -37.09 1.76
N THR A 407 -41.85 -37.16 2.80
CA THR A 407 -41.68 -36.04 3.74
C THR A 407 -41.00 -34.85 3.09
N ARG A 408 -41.23 -33.64 3.58
CA ARG A 408 -40.60 -32.40 3.03
C ARG A 408 -39.08 -32.50 2.94
N LEU A 409 -38.43 -33.11 3.93
CA LEU A 409 -37.02 -33.31 3.94
C LEU A 409 -36.55 -34.28 2.83
N HIS A 410 -37.30 -35.37 2.61
CA HIS A 410 -37.04 -36.32 1.54
C HIS A 410 -37.22 -35.68 0.14
N ILE A 411 -38.28 -34.88 -0.05
CA ILE A 411 -38.48 -34.12 -1.29
C ILE A 411 -37.34 -33.17 -1.53
N PHE A 412 -36.92 -32.41 -0.50
CA PHE A 412 -35.80 -31.50 -0.61
C PHE A 412 -34.53 -32.21 -1.06
N HIS A 413 -34.09 -33.24 -0.35
CA HIS A 413 -32.82 -33.93 -0.66
C HIS A 413 -32.83 -34.77 -1.93
N ARG A 414 -33.96 -35.40 -2.28
CA ARG A 414 -34.04 -36.32 -3.41
C ARG A 414 -34.48 -35.66 -4.72
N ILE A 415 -35.29 -34.60 -4.64
CA ILE A 415 -35.90 -33.98 -5.82
C ILE A 415 -35.38 -32.57 -6.04
N ILE A 416 -35.49 -31.72 -5.04
CA ILE A 416 -35.25 -30.29 -5.20
C ILE A 416 -33.74 -29.99 -5.27
N LEU A 417 -32.96 -30.45 -4.27
CA LEU A 417 -31.53 -30.15 -4.16
C LEU A 417 -30.72 -30.60 -5.39
N PRO A 418 -30.91 -31.80 -5.94
CA PRO A 418 -30.18 -32.20 -7.15
C PRO A 418 -30.49 -31.33 -8.38
N GLN A 419 -31.72 -30.83 -8.49
CA GLN A 419 -32.12 -29.91 -9.55
C GLN A 419 -31.55 -28.50 -9.29
N ALA A 420 -31.67 -28.01 -8.06
CA ALA A 420 -31.17 -26.72 -7.63
C ALA A 420 -29.64 -26.59 -7.83
N ILE A 421 -28.85 -27.63 -7.49
CA ILE A 421 -27.40 -27.68 -7.69
C ILE A 421 -27.02 -27.37 -9.14
N ARG A 422 -27.77 -27.88 -10.12
CA ARG A 422 -27.50 -27.62 -11.52
C ARG A 422 -27.67 -26.13 -11.90
N VAL A 423 -28.57 -25.44 -11.21
CA VAL A 423 -28.83 -24.01 -11.41
C VAL A 423 -27.80 -23.16 -10.64
N ILE A 424 -27.41 -23.62 -9.44
CA ILE A 424 -26.51 -22.94 -8.51
C ILE A 424 -25.05 -22.98 -8.98
N LEU A 425 -24.61 -24.12 -9.54
CA LEU A 425 -23.19 -24.37 -9.78
C LEU A 425 -22.54 -23.38 -10.78
N PRO A 426 -23.16 -23.02 -11.91
CA PRO A 426 -22.58 -22.06 -12.84
C PRO A 426 -22.30 -20.68 -12.20
N PRO A 427 -23.27 -19.99 -11.58
CA PRO A 427 -22.98 -18.69 -10.94
C PRO A 427 -22.00 -18.83 -9.77
N SER A 428 -22.04 -19.93 -8.99
CA SER A 428 -21.06 -20.17 -7.93
C SER A 428 -19.62 -20.32 -8.46
N THR A 429 -19.45 -20.90 -9.62
CA THR A 429 -18.12 -21.02 -10.27
C THR A 429 -17.63 -19.66 -10.77
N ASN A 430 -18.53 -18.79 -11.23
CA ASN A 430 -18.19 -17.42 -11.61
C ASN A 430 -17.72 -16.62 -10.38
N ASP A 431 -18.40 -16.77 -9.24
CA ASP A 431 -17.97 -16.16 -7.98
C ASP A 431 -16.60 -16.70 -7.51
N LEU A 432 -16.31 -17.99 -7.73
CA LEU A 432 -14.97 -18.53 -7.44
C LEU A 432 -13.88 -17.83 -8.28
N VAL A 433 -14.14 -17.57 -9.56
CA VAL A 433 -13.20 -16.83 -10.44
C VAL A 433 -13.07 -15.37 -10.01
N ALA A 434 -14.16 -14.76 -9.51
CA ALA A 434 -14.13 -13.41 -8.97
C ALA A 434 -13.30 -13.36 -7.67
N LEU A 435 -13.59 -14.24 -6.72
CA LEU A 435 -12.86 -14.38 -5.46
C LEU A 435 -11.36 -14.60 -5.69
N PHE A 436 -11.00 -15.44 -6.67
CA PHE A 436 -9.61 -15.69 -7.05
C PHE A 436 -8.85 -14.39 -7.41
N LYS A 437 -9.51 -13.43 -8.04
CA LYS A 437 -8.92 -12.12 -8.36
C LYS A 437 -8.96 -11.18 -7.15
N ASP A 438 -10.03 -11.22 -6.38
CA ASP A 438 -10.22 -10.37 -5.19
C ASP A 438 -9.21 -10.72 -4.09
N THR A 439 -8.61 -11.93 -4.08
CA THR A 439 -7.54 -12.26 -3.14
C THR A 439 -6.36 -11.30 -3.21
N SER A 440 -6.13 -10.62 -4.35
CA SER A 440 -5.11 -9.58 -4.47
C SER A 440 -5.28 -8.42 -3.48
N ILE A 441 -6.51 -8.20 -2.98
CA ILE A 441 -6.82 -7.13 -2.01
C ILE A 441 -6.16 -7.39 -0.65
N VAL A 442 -5.88 -8.66 -0.29
CA VAL A 442 -5.28 -8.97 1.03
C VAL A 442 -3.82 -8.56 1.16
N SER A 443 -3.18 -8.16 0.06
CA SER A 443 -1.85 -7.53 0.09
C SER A 443 -1.78 -6.35 1.08
N ILE A 444 -2.91 -5.71 1.34
CA ILE A 444 -3.06 -4.56 2.24
C ILE A 444 -2.89 -4.97 3.72
N ILE A 445 -3.32 -6.17 4.11
CA ILE A 445 -3.16 -6.70 5.47
C ILE A 445 -1.91 -7.58 5.60
N ALA A 446 -0.91 -7.33 4.76
CA ALA A 446 0.40 -7.98 4.73
C ALA A 446 0.34 -9.52 4.58
N VAL A 447 -0.57 -10.02 3.75
CA VAL A 447 -0.56 -11.41 3.29
C VAL A 447 0.28 -11.49 2.02
N GLU A 448 1.32 -12.31 2.03
CA GLU A 448 2.25 -12.51 0.92
C GLU A 448 1.64 -13.47 -0.11
N GLU A 449 0.65 -12.95 -0.86
CA GLU A 449 0.06 -13.62 -2.01
C GLU A 449 0.69 -13.08 -3.33
N LEU A 450 0.31 -13.60 -4.46
CA LEU A 450 0.96 -13.33 -5.74
C LEU A 450 1.10 -11.83 -6.09
N THR A 451 0.10 -11.00 -5.77
CA THR A 451 0.18 -9.54 -6.00
C THR A 451 1.15 -8.87 -5.02
N LYS A 452 1.18 -9.31 -3.77
CA LYS A 452 2.12 -8.81 -2.77
C LYS A 452 3.55 -9.15 -3.15
N GLU A 453 3.82 -10.40 -3.55
CA GLU A 453 5.13 -10.82 -4.04
C GLU A 453 5.56 -10.01 -5.27
N TYR A 454 4.65 -9.79 -6.22
CA TYR A 454 4.92 -8.89 -7.35
C TYR A 454 5.31 -7.49 -6.87
N GLN A 455 4.57 -6.92 -5.93
CA GLN A 455 4.85 -5.57 -5.42
C GLN A 455 6.25 -5.50 -4.79
N ILE A 456 6.60 -6.46 -3.92
CA ILE A 456 7.91 -6.54 -3.26
C ILE A 456 9.03 -6.65 -4.31
N LEU A 457 8.92 -7.60 -5.22
CA LEU A 457 9.95 -7.89 -6.21
C LEU A 457 10.12 -6.78 -7.26
N ALA A 458 9.00 -6.24 -7.76
CA ALA A 458 9.04 -5.18 -8.77
C ALA A 458 9.67 -3.89 -8.23
N LYS A 459 9.47 -3.58 -6.96
CA LYS A 459 10.02 -2.40 -6.30
C LYS A 459 11.49 -2.56 -5.97
N SER A 460 11.87 -3.70 -5.37
CA SER A 460 13.25 -3.99 -5.01
C SER A 460 14.18 -4.13 -6.21
N SER A 461 13.64 -4.46 -7.39
CA SER A 461 14.40 -4.62 -8.63
C SER A 461 14.22 -3.48 -9.65
N LEU A 462 13.20 -2.63 -9.47
CA LEU A 462 12.70 -1.65 -10.47
C LEU A 462 12.28 -2.28 -11.81
N LYS A 463 12.03 -3.60 -11.84
CA LYS A 463 11.65 -4.37 -13.03
C LYS A 463 10.13 -4.56 -13.13
N TYR A 464 9.37 -3.48 -13.03
CA TYR A 464 7.90 -3.52 -12.99
C TYR A 464 7.28 -4.25 -14.18
N LEU A 465 7.78 -4.01 -15.39
CA LEU A 465 7.23 -4.64 -16.59
C LEU A 465 7.58 -6.14 -16.67
N GLU A 466 8.84 -6.49 -16.44
CA GLU A 466 9.32 -7.88 -16.54
C GLU A 466 8.57 -8.78 -15.54
N ILE A 467 8.61 -8.43 -14.26
CA ILE A 467 7.98 -9.21 -13.19
C ILE A 467 6.46 -9.14 -13.31
N GLY A 468 5.90 -7.96 -13.69
CA GLY A 468 4.47 -7.79 -13.91
C GLY A 468 3.90 -8.68 -15.01
N LEU A 469 4.63 -8.85 -16.11
CA LEU A 469 4.23 -9.77 -17.20
C LEU A 469 4.23 -11.23 -16.72
N VAL A 470 5.25 -11.65 -15.96
CA VAL A 470 5.30 -13.00 -15.38
C VAL A 470 4.15 -13.21 -14.40
N THR A 471 3.88 -12.26 -13.53
CA THR A 471 2.77 -12.29 -12.58
C THR A 471 1.42 -12.37 -13.29
N ALA A 472 1.21 -11.52 -14.30
CA ALA A 472 -0.03 -11.57 -15.12
C ALA A 472 -0.20 -12.91 -15.81
N LEU A 473 0.89 -13.50 -16.34
CA LEU A 473 0.87 -14.82 -16.94
C LEU A 473 0.48 -15.89 -15.90
N LEU A 474 1.01 -15.85 -14.69
CA LEU A 474 0.63 -16.77 -13.60
C LEU A 474 -0.86 -16.63 -13.25
N TYR A 475 -1.38 -15.38 -13.11
CA TYR A 475 -2.81 -15.16 -12.92
C TYR A 475 -3.66 -15.74 -14.07
N LEU A 476 -3.24 -15.56 -15.32
CA LEU A 476 -3.92 -16.12 -16.49
C LEU A 476 -3.89 -17.66 -16.49
N LEU A 477 -2.74 -18.25 -16.21
CA LEU A 477 -2.58 -19.72 -16.15
C LEU A 477 -3.48 -20.36 -15.09
N MET A 478 -3.76 -19.66 -13.99
CA MET A 478 -4.65 -20.13 -12.93
C MET A 478 -6.12 -19.81 -13.20
N SER A 479 -6.43 -18.58 -13.66
CA SER A 479 -7.83 -18.13 -13.83
C SER A 479 -8.51 -18.67 -15.10
N VAL A 480 -7.78 -18.86 -16.20
CA VAL A 480 -8.33 -19.35 -17.46
C VAL A 480 -8.93 -20.76 -17.35
N PRO A 481 -8.25 -21.74 -16.71
CA PRO A 481 -8.84 -23.07 -16.47
C PRO A 481 -10.13 -23.00 -15.65
N LEU A 482 -10.16 -22.16 -14.59
CA LEU A 482 -11.36 -21.95 -13.77
C LEU A 482 -12.52 -21.37 -14.60
N GLY A 483 -12.22 -20.39 -15.46
CA GLY A 483 -13.21 -19.80 -16.38
C GLY A 483 -13.68 -20.80 -17.45
N HIS A 484 -12.83 -21.71 -17.92
CA HIS A 484 -13.25 -22.80 -18.82
C HIS A 484 -14.16 -23.79 -18.10
N LEU A 485 -13.84 -24.13 -16.84
CA LEU A 485 -14.71 -25.00 -16.02
C LEU A 485 -16.09 -24.38 -15.84
N SER A 486 -16.17 -23.08 -15.50
CA SER A 486 -17.45 -22.36 -15.40
C SER A 486 -18.28 -22.47 -16.67
N ARG A 487 -17.71 -22.12 -17.81
CA ARG A 487 -18.39 -22.22 -19.13
C ARG A 487 -18.79 -23.65 -19.51
N TYR A 488 -17.97 -24.65 -19.14
CA TYR A 488 -18.32 -26.06 -19.34
C TYR A 488 -19.56 -26.46 -18.52
N LEU A 489 -19.61 -26.06 -17.25
CA LEU A 489 -20.74 -26.32 -16.37
C LEU A 489 -22.01 -25.62 -16.85
N GLU A 490 -21.92 -24.37 -17.28
CA GLU A 490 -23.03 -23.63 -17.90
C GLU A 490 -23.58 -24.34 -19.14
N ARG A 491 -22.70 -24.77 -20.05
CA ARG A 491 -23.13 -25.48 -21.27
C ARG A 491 -23.76 -26.83 -20.99
N ARG A 492 -23.22 -27.55 -19.98
CA ARG A 492 -23.71 -28.91 -19.67
C ARG A 492 -25.04 -28.88 -18.92
N TRP A 493 -25.24 -27.92 -18.04
CA TRP A 493 -26.39 -27.86 -17.15
C TRP A 493 -27.35 -26.71 -17.42
N GLY A 494 -26.96 -25.68 -18.14
CA GLY A 494 -27.82 -24.57 -18.55
C GLY A 494 -28.72 -24.85 -19.76
N LYS A 495 -28.51 -25.97 -20.49
CA LYS A 495 -29.32 -26.38 -21.67
C LYS A 495 -30.66 -27.07 -21.32
N GLY A 496 -31.08 -27.05 -20.10
CA GLY A 496 -32.32 -27.68 -19.63
C GLY A 496 -33.46 -26.69 -19.41
N ARG A 497 -33.47 -25.55 -20.09
CA ARG A 497 -34.61 -24.62 -20.14
C ARG A 497 -35.31 -24.67 -21.46
#